data_3b36f9724e46b22b034377ed7cc99070
#
_entry.id   3b36f9724e46b22b034377ed7cc99070
#
_cell.length_a   1.000
_cell.length_b   1.000
_cell.length_c   1.000
_cell.angle_alpha   90.00
_cell.angle_beta   90.00
_cell.angle_gamma   90.00
#
_symmetry.space_group_name_H-M   'P 1'
#
loop_
_entity.id
_entity.type
_entity.pdbx_description
1 polymer ?
#
loop_
_entity_poly.entity_id
_entity_poly.type
_entity_poly.pdbx_seq_one_letter_code
_entity_poly.pdbx_strand_id
1 'polypeptide(L)'
;RPPSRRRRGTAPRTNLLLLPITGMTRPGDFDHYTRVRCYRHVVRHYPPDSHILSMLPLAMRMSGPREALLHAIIAKNYGCTHFITGRDHAGPGPDNNGQPYYESNEASKLTETHSQEIGLTVVPFTEMVYLPFEDEFRSADQVPEGTQVISLSGSDIRKRIRTGRRIPEWATFPEVVEELQKAYPPPRRQGFTVFLTGLSGSGKSTIAKIIYARFLEIGDRPVTLLDGDIVRQNLSSEL
;
A
#
# COMPACT_ATOMS: atom_id res chain seq x y z
N ARG A 1 0.74 -28.18 49.56
CA ARG A 1 0.84 -26.77 49.19
C ARG A 1 1.30 -26.69 47.73
N PRO A 2 0.57 -26.06 46.77
CA PRO A 2 1.03 -25.87 45.41
C PRO A 2 2.13 -24.79 45.38
N PRO A 3 3.12 -24.89 44.45
CA PRO A 3 4.21 -23.94 44.36
C PRO A 3 3.70 -22.56 43.94
N SER A 4 4.18 -21.53 44.65
CA SER A 4 3.87 -20.13 44.39
C SER A 4 4.17 -19.75 42.95
N ARG A 5 3.17 -19.23 42.25
CA ARG A 5 3.33 -18.58 40.94
C ARG A 5 4.35 -17.44 41.09
N ARG A 6 5.55 -17.65 40.57
CA ARG A 6 6.49 -16.54 40.33
C ARG A 6 5.77 -15.52 39.45
N ARG A 7 5.57 -14.32 39.96
CA ARG A 7 5.17 -13.15 39.15
C ARG A 7 6.24 -12.99 38.06
N ARG A 8 5.92 -13.36 36.86
CA ARG A 8 6.70 -12.93 35.67
C ARG A 8 6.62 -11.40 35.68
N GLY A 9 7.77 -10.75 35.86
CA GLY A 9 7.90 -9.32 35.72
C GLY A 9 7.30 -8.97 34.35
N THR A 10 6.27 -8.12 34.35
CA THR A 10 5.69 -7.59 33.13
C THR A 10 6.77 -6.72 32.50
N ALA A 11 7.38 -7.18 31.39
CA ALA A 11 8.14 -6.31 30.53
C ALA A 11 7.27 -5.09 30.19
N PRO A 12 7.84 -3.87 30.10
CA PRO A 12 7.07 -2.69 29.78
C PRO A 12 6.30 -2.97 28.49
N ARG A 13 4.96 -2.82 28.53
CA ARG A 13 4.12 -3.02 27.36
C ARG A 13 4.41 -1.89 26.37
N THR A 14 5.10 -2.21 25.29
CA THR A 14 5.31 -1.29 24.20
C THR A 14 4.09 -1.37 23.27
N ASN A 15 3.42 -0.25 23.09
CA ASN A 15 2.29 -0.16 22.16
C ASN A 15 2.77 0.39 20.81
N LEU A 16 2.31 -0.22 19.73
CA LEU A 16 2.61 0.23 18.38
C LEU A 16 1.51 1.20 17.91
N LEU A 17 1.86 2.43 17.57
CA LEU A 17 0.98 3.36 16.88
C LEU A 17 1.18 3.24 15.37
N LEU A 18 0.14 2.84 14.67
CA LEU A 18 0.11 2.79 13.21
C LEU A 18 -0.67 3.99 12.68
N LEU A 19 -0.01 4.83 11.88
CA LEU A 19 -0.56 6.07 11.32
C LEU A 19 -0.57 6.01 9.78
N PRO A 20 -1.48 5.24 9.15
CA PRO A 20 -1.60 5.30 7.70
C PRO A 20 -2.02 6.70 7.25
N ILE A 21 -1.27 7.24 6.31
CA ILE A 21 -1.52 8.54 5.72
C ILE A 21 -2.74 8.46 4.80
N THR A 22 -3.72 9.36 5.00
CA THR A 22 -4.98 9.39 4.24
C THR A 22 -5.08 10.53 3.23
N GLY A 23 -4.10 11.44 3.18
CA GLY A 23 -3.97 12.43 2.12
C GLY A 23 -3.34 11.87 0.84
N MET A 24 -3.01 12.77 -0.09
CA MET A 24 -2.33 12.40 -1.32
C MET A 24 -0.99 11.72 -1.04
N THR A 25 -0.69 10.70 -1.83
CA THR A 25 0.57 9.98 -1.82
C THR A 25 1.16 9.94 -3.22
N ARG A 26 2.25 9.22 -3.40
CA ARG A 26 2.94 9.10 -4.68
C ARG A 26 1.99 8.54 -5.75
N PRO A 27 2.03 9.08 -7.00
CA PRO A 27 1.33 8.48 -8.13
C PRO A 27 1.67 6.99 -8.28
N GLY A 28 0.64 6.17 -8.42
CA GLY A 28 0.81 4.72 -8.53
C GLY A 28 0.78 3.97 -7.20
N ASP A 29 0.73 4.63 -6.05
CA ASP A 29 0.42 3.98 -4.77
C ASP A 29 -1.04 3.54 -4.72
N PHE A 30 -1.32 2.64 -3.77
CA PHE A 30 -2.69 2.26 -3.47
C PHE A 30 -3.42 3.44 -2.81
N ASP A 31 -4.69 3.63 -3.16
CA ASP A 31 -5.51 4.67 -2.55
C ASP A 31 -5.62 4.49 -1.02
N HIS A 32 -5.94 5.56 -0.32
CA HIS A 32 -5.93 5.55 1.13
C HIS A 32 -7.05 4.67 1.73
N TYR A 33 -8.20 4.52 1.07
CA TYR A 33 -9.27 3.64 1.55
C TYR A 33 -8.82 2.19 1.54
N THR A 34 -8.25 1.75 0.44
CA THR A 34 -7.68 0.40 0.31
C THR A 34 -6.56 0.18 1.31
N ARG A 35 -5.67 1.16 1.48
CA ARG A 35 -4.57 1.08 2.44
C ARG A 35 -5.07 0.92 3.88
N VAL A 36 -6.04 1.71 4.29
CA VAL A 36 -6.64 1.59 5.64
C VAL A 36 -7.31 0.23 5.84
N ARG A 37 -8.02 -0.29 4.82
CA ARG A 37 -8.61 -1.63 4.89
C ARG A 37 -7.55 -2.71 5.04
N CYS A 38 -6.44 -2.62 4.30
CA CYS A 38 -5.30 -3.53 4.47
C CYS A 38 -4.73 -3.47 5.90
N TYR A 39 -4.51 -2.29 6.46
CA TYR A 39 -4.06 -2.17 7.86
C TYR A 39 -5.04 -2.80 8.86
N ARG A 40 -6.35 -2.66 8.64
CA ARG A 40 -7.36 -3.31 9.49
C ARG A 40 -7.28 -4.84 9.45
N HIS A 41 -6.82 -5.44 8.35
CA HIS A 41 -6.54 -6.87 8.30
C HIS A 41 -5.23 -7.18 9.03
N VAL A 42 -4.16 -6.44 8.76
CA VAL A 42 -2.84 -6.65 9.38
C VAL A 42 -2.89 -6.60 10.91
N VAL A 43 -3.59 -5.63 11.50
CA VAL A 43 -3.63 -5.48 12.97
C VAL A 43 -4.30 -6.63 13.69
N ARG A 44 -5.11 -7.44 13.00
CA ARG A 44 -5.72 -8.65 13.60
C ARG A 44 -4.70 -9.73 13.93
N HIS A 45 -3.52 -9.67 13.33
CA HIS A 45 -2.41 -10.58 13.58
C HIS A 45 -1.50 -10.12 14.72
N TYR A 46 -1.71 -8.90 15.24
CA TYR A 46 -1.00 -8.43 16.42
C TYR A 46 -1.68 -8.87 17.72
N PRO A 47 -0.93 -9.01 18.83
CA PRO A 47 -1.52 -9.30 20.12
C PRO A 47 -2.60 -8.26 20.48
N PRO A 48 -3.69 -8.67 21.13
CA PRO A 48 -4.69 -7.74 21.63
C PRO A 48 -4.05 -6.65 22.51
N ASP A 49 -4.55 -5.42 22.41
CA ASP A 49 -4.10 -4.26 23.19
C ASP A 49 -2.61 -3.88 23.01
N SER A 50 -1.95 -4.38 21.95
CA SER A 50 -0.56 -4.06 21.65
C SER A 50 -0.41 -2.96 20.59
N HIS A 51 -1.50 -2.51 19.99
CA HIS A 51 -1.46 -1.55 18.89
C HIS A 51 -2.64 -0.58 18.90
N ILE A 52 -2.42 0.58 18.29
CA ILE A 52 -3.44 1.58 17.99
C ILE A 52 -3.34 1.89 16.51
N LEU A 53 -4.46 1.79 15.79
CA LEU A 53 -4.56 2.20 14.40
C LEU A 53 -5.33 3.52 14.33
N SER A 54 -4.67 4.59 13.90
CA SER A 54 -5.27 5.91 13.69
C SER A 54 -4.89 6.44 12.32
N MET A 55 -5.77 7.23 11.72
CA MET A 55 -5.52 7.82 10.40
C MET A 55 -4.81 9.16 10.54
N LEU A 56 -3.83 9.41 9.67
CA LEU A 56 -3.11 10.68 9.59
C LEU A 56 -3.54 11.45 8.34
N PRO A 57 -4.32 12.55 8.47
CA PRO A 57 -4.73 13.37 7.34
C PRO A 57 -3.58 14.29 6.88
N LEU A 58 -2.57 13.69 6.31
CA LEU A 58 -1.36 14.35 5.81
C LEU A 58 -1.17 13.99 4.34
N ALA A 59 -0.76 14.97 3.51
CA ALA A 59 -0.33 14.71 2.15
C ALA A 59 1.19 14.47 2.12
N MET A 60 1.62 13.34 1.55
CA MET A 60 3.05 13.05 1.35
C MET A 60 3.65 13.98 0.30
N ARG A 61 4.78 14.58 0.61
CA ARG A 61 5.54 15.43 -0.32
C ARG A 61 6.68 14.69 -0.99
N MET A 62 7.02 13.51 -0.48
CA MET A 62 8.15 12.68 -0.94
C MET A 62 9.48 13.46 -0.87
N SER A 63 9.67 14.20 0.22
CA SER A 63 10.81 15.09 0.46
C SER A 63 11.96 14.41 1.22
N GLY A 64 11.92 13.09 1.35
CA GLY A 64 12.98 12.28 1.97
C GLY A 64 13.28 12.66 3.42
N PRO A 65 14.56 12.99 3.74
CA PRO A 65 14.99 13.23 5.12
C PRO A 65 14.21 14.31 5.86
N ARG A 66 13.84 15.40 5.18
CA ARG A 66 13.05 16.49 5.79
C ARG A 66 11.64 16.06 6.15
N GLU A 67 11.02 15.23 5.32
CA GLU A 67 9.69 14.70 5.60
C GLU A 67 9.74 13.63 6.70
N ALA A 68 10.80 12.84 6.77
CA ALA A 68 11.03 11.91 7.88
C ALA A 68 11.09 12.64 9.23
N LEU A 69 11.80 13.77 9.27
CA LEU A 69 11.87 14.62 10.45
C LEU A 69 10.49 15.18 10.84
N LEU A 70 9.71 15.66 9.86
CA LEU A 70 8.32 16.08 10.08
C LEU A 70 7.46 14.95 10.67
N HIS A 71 7.60 13.72 10.13
CA HIS A 71 6.86 12.56 10.62
C HIS A 71 7.26 12.19 12.06
N ALA A 72 8.53 12.34 12.43
CA ALA A 72 9.00 12.16 13.80
C ALA A 72 8.36 13.18 14.76
N ILE A 73 8.30 14.46 14.37
CA ILE A 73 7.63 15.51 15.15
C ILE A 73 6.13 15.20 15.30
N ILE A 74 5.48 14.76 14.23
CA ILE A 74 4.08 14.33 14.27
C ILE A 74 3.91 13.16 15.23
N ALA A 75 4.73 12.12 15.14
CA ALA A 75 4.69 10.97 16.05
C ALA A 75 4.86 11.41 17.51
N LYS A 76 5.77 12.35 17.78
CA LYS A 76 5.94 12.95 19.11
C LYS A 76 4.67 13.64 19.60
N ASN A 77 3.99 14.40 18.74
CA ASN A 77 2.74 15.07 19.07
C ASN A 77 1.60 14.09 19.37
N TYR A 78 1.63 12.88 18.79
CA TYR A 78 0.75 11.77 19.14
C TYR A 78 1.14 11.05 20.44
N GLY A 79 2.20 11.49 21.12
CA GLY A 79 2.66 10.92 22.39
C GLY A 79 3.62 9.74 22.24
N CYS A 80 4.15 9.49 21.05
CA CYS A 80 5.16 8.45 20.85
C CYS A 80 6.46 8.80 21.57
N THR A 81 7.13 7.79 22.11
CA THR A 81 8.48 7.88 22.67
C THR A 81 9.56 7.39 21.70
N HIS A 82 9.15 6.59 20.73
CA HIS A 82 10.02 6.00 19.72
C HIS A 82 9.42 6.24 18.33
N PHE A 83 10.27 6.39 17.33
CA PHE A 83 9.87 6.54 15.93
C PHE A 83 10.67 5.58 15.05
N ILE A 84 9.96 4.72 14.32
CA ILE A 84 10.57 3.75 13.41
C ILE A 84 10.74 4.41 12.05
N THR A 85 11.98 4.48 11.55
CA THR A 85 12.29 5.00 10.22
C THR A 85 12.71 3.88 9.28
N GLY A 86 12.10 3.82 8.09
CA GLY A 86 12.57 2.94 7.02
C GLY A 86 13.81 3.49 6.32
N ARG A 87 14.51 2.63 5.59
CA ARG A 87 15.73 2.97 4.84
C ARG A 87 15.57 4.21 3.94
N ASP A 88 14.51 4.26 3.16
CA ASP A 88 14.20 5.33 2.21
C ASP A 88 12.90 6.06 2.64
N HIS A 89 12.78 6.39 3.92
CA HIS A 89 11.57 6.98 4.50
C HIS A 89 11.16 8.26 3.77
N ALA A 90 9.94 8.27 3.23
CA ALA A 90 9.38 9.37 2.44
C ALA A 90 10.22 9.78 1.22
N GLY A 91 11.11 8.91 0.73
CA GLY A 91 11.94 9.18 -0.43
C GLY A 91 11.15 9.25 -1.74
N PRO A 92 11.53 10.15 -2.68
CA PRO A 92 10.84 10.32 -3.97
C PRO A 92 11.04 9.12 -4.91
N GLY A 93 11.99 8.23 -4.59
CA GLY A 93 12.49 7.20 -5.48
C GLY A 93 13.64 7.72 -6.36
N PRO A 94 14.11 6.94 -7.32
CA PRO A 94 15.18 7.37 -8.23
C PRO A 94 14.69 8.43 -9.22
N ASP A 95 15.62 9.20 -9.76
CA ASP A 95 15.41 10.13 -10.87
C ASP A 95 15.17 9.39 -12.22
N ASN A 96 15.02 10.12 -13.30
CA ASN A 96 14.82 9.57 -14.64
C ASN A 96 16.01 8.74 -15.16
N ASN A 97 17.20 8.89 -14.57
CA ASN A 97 18.41 8.16 -14.91
C ASN A 97 18.63 6.95 -13.98
N GLY A 98 17.69 6.71 -13.04
CA GLY A 98 17.79 5.64 -12.05
C GLY A 98 18.67 5.98 -10.83
N GLN A 99 19.11 7.23 -10.67
CA GLN A 99 19.93 7.66 -9.55
C GLN A 99 19.06 8.08 -8.35
N PRO A 100 19.41 7.67 -7.12
CA PRO A 100 18.68 8.08 -5.94
C PRO A 100 18.93 9.58 -5.66
N TYR A 101 17.90 10.31 -5.22
CA TYR A 101 18.03 11.70 -4.77
C TYR A 101 18.71 11.82 -3.40
N TYR A 102 18.62 10.79 -2.59
CA TYR A 102 19.18 10.73 -1.24
C TYR A 102 19.89 9.39 -1.05
N GLU A 103 20.92 9.39 -0.21
CA GLU A 103 21.59 8.15 0.16
C GLU A 103 20.70 7.28 1.05
N SER A 104 20.93 5.98 1.03
CA SER A 104 20.28 5.05 1.94
C SER A 104 20.53 5.45 3.39
N ASN A 105 19.47 5.40 4.22
CA ASN A 105 19.49 5.78 5.63
C ASN A 105 19.70 7.29 5.92
N GLU A 106 19.75 8.17 4.93
CA GLU A 106 19.90 9.61 5.17
C GLU A 106 18.72 10.17 5.99
N ALA A 107 17.50 9.67 5.73
CA ALA A 107 16.32 10.02 6.50
C ALA A 107 16.44 9.63 7.98
N SER A 108 16.97 8.44 8.27
CA SER A 108 17.24 7.98 9.64
C SER A 108 18.30 8.83 10.32
N LYS A 109 19.44 9.05 9.65
CA LYS A 109 20.54 9.86 10.16
C LYS A 109 20.11 11.28 10.53
N LEU A 110 19.35 11.95 9.65
CA LEU A 110 18.85 13.31 9.93
C LEU A 110 17.91 13.29 11.15
N THR A 111 17.00 12.34 11.22
CA THR A 111 16.05 12.23 12.34
C THR A 111 16.77 11.92 13.64
N GLU A 112 17.80 11.06 13.63
CA GLU A 112 18.65 10.75 14.78
C GLU A 112 19.41 12.00 15.29
N THR A 113 19.95 12.80 14.39
CA THR A 113 20.65 14.05 14.73
C THR A 113 19.76 15.00 15.55
N HIS A 114 18.47 15.05 15.22
CA HIS A 114 17.48 15.89 15.92
C HIS A 114 16.69 15.18 17.01
N SER A 115 17.02 13.92 17.31
CA SER A 115 16.24 13.08 18.24
C SER A 115 16.12 13.66 19.64
N GLN A 116 17.19 14.26 20.17
CA GLN A 116 17.20 14.89 21.49
C GLN A 116 16.33 16.17 21.50
N GLU A 117 16.40 16.98 20.47
CA GLU A 117 15.60 18.21 20.33
C GLU A 117 14.10 17.88 20.23
N ILE A 118 13.74 16.86 19.48
CA ILE A 118 12.35 16.38 19.34
C ILE A 118 11.89 15.69 20.63
N GLY A 119 12.80 15.10 21.39
CA GLY A 119 12.52 14.35 22.61
C GLY A 119 11.91 12.97 22.33
N LEU A 120 12.42 12.25 21.32
CA LEU A 120 12.07 10.87 21.04
C LEU A 120 13.26 10.05 20.55
N THR A 121 13.18 8.73 20.71
CA THR A 121 14.21 7.80 20.26
C THR A 121 13.90 7.36 18.84
N VAL A 122 14.86 7.48 17.93
CA VAL A 122 14.75 6.95 16.57
C VAL A 122 15.17 5.50 16.54
N VAL A 123 14.36 4.66 15.88
CA VAL A 123 14.62 3.24 15.68
C VAL A 123 14.78 3.00 14.18
N PRO A 124 16.01 2.92 13.67
CA PRO A 124 16.22 2.61 12.26
C PRO A 124 15.74 1.18 11.97
N PHE A 125 14.93 1.05 10.94
CA PHE A 125 14.43 -0.26 10.51
C PHE A 125 15.41 -0.87 9.50
N THR A 126 16.00 -1.98 9.86
CA THR A 126 16.87 -2.78 8.98
C THR A 126 16.04 -3.52 7.92
N GLU A 127 16.63 -3.70 6.74
CA GLU A 127 16.00 -4.48 5.68
C GLU A 127 15.77 -5.92 6.15
N MET A 128 14.54 -6.40 6.04
CA MET A 128 14.19 -7.77 6.34
C MET A 128 14.17 -8.58 5.04
N VAL A 129 14.84 -9.73 5.06
CA VAL A 129 14.87 -10.69 3.95
C VAL A 129 14.22 -12.00 4.38
N TYR A 130 13.58 -12.66 3.44
CA TYR A 130 12.97 -13.96 3.70
C TYR A 130 13.94 -15.09 3.33
N LEU A 131 14.08 -16.04 4.23
CA LEU A 131 14.90 -17.24 4.11
C LEU A 131 14.02 -18.42 3.71
N PRO A 132 14.00 -18.82 2.43
CA PRO A 132 13.01 -19.78 1.94
C PRO A 132 13.18 -21.20 2.48
N PHE A 133 14.37 -21.57 2.93
CA PHE A 133 14.63 -22.90 3.50
C PHE A 133 14.29 -22.97 4.99
N GLU A 134 14.29 -21.85 5.68
CA GLU A 134 14.02 -21.74 7.11
C GLU A 134 12.60 -21.26 7.39
N ASP A 135 11.89 -20.80 6.36
CA ASP A 135 10.53 -20.21 6.42
C ASP A 135 10.42 -19.09 7.46
N GLU A 136 11.45 -18.21 7.49
CA GLU A 136 11.48 -17.10 8.43
C GLU A 136 12.02 -15.81 7.81
N PHE A 137 11.69 -14.68 8.45
CA PHE A 137 12.29 -13.39 8.15
C PHE A 137 13.45 -13.11 9.07
N ARG A 138 14.56 -12.65 8.51
CA ARG A 138 15.73 -12.23 9.24
C ARG A 138 16.23 -10.88 8.75
N SER A 139 16.85 -10.10 9.62
CA SER A 139 17.49 -8.85 9.24
C SER A 139 18.68 -9.14 8.31
N ALA A 140 18.80 -8.38 7.21
CA ALA A 140 19.79 -8.65 6.18
C ALA A 140 21.24 -8.62 6.70
N ASP A 141 21.52 -7.80 7.72
CA ASP A 141 22.82 -7.70 8.39
C ASP A 141 23.17 -8.93 9.26
N GLN A 142 22.17 -9.77 9.60
CA GLN A 142 22.34 -10.99 10.40
C GLN A 142 22.38 -12.25 9.54
N VAL A 143 22.28 -12.13 8.22
CA VAL A 143 22.30 -13.28 7.31
C VAL A 143 23.73 -13.55 6.83
N PRO A 144 24.26 -14.77 7.00
CA PRO A 144 25.58 -15.12 6.51
C PRO A 144 25.73 -14.96 4.99
N GLU A 145 26.92 -14.57 4.54
CA GLU A 145 27.23 -14.51 3.11
C GLU A 145 26.99 -15.84 2.42
N GLY A 146 26.42 -15.80 1.23
CA GLY A 146 26.09 -17.00 0.44
C GLY A 146 24.73 -17.65 0.79
N THR A 147 24.02 -17.16 1.80
CA THR A 147 22.68 -17.65 2.11
C THR A 147 21.69 -17.21 1.02
N GLN A 148 20.85 -18.13 0.54
CA GLN A 148 19.80 -17.80 -0.41
C GLN A 148 18.72 -17.00 0.28
N VAL A 149 18.52 -15.77 -0.15
CA VAL A 149 17.48 -14.85 0.36
C VAL A 149 16.53 -14.42 -0.75
N ILE A 150 15.30 -14.11 -0.38
CA ILE A 150 14.28 -13.55 -1.27
C ILE A 150 13.74 -12.28 -0.63
N SER A 151 13.60 -11.23 -1.43
CA SER A 151 12.92 -10.02 -1.02
C SER A 151 11.88 -9.62 -2.06
N LEU A 152 10.81 -8.98 -1.62
CA LEU A 152 9.79 -8.37 -2.49
C LEU A 152 9.60 -6.92 -2.07
N SER A 153 9.92 -6.02 -2.96
CA SER A 153 9.66 -4.60 -2.74
C SER A 153 8.17 -4.28 -2.84
N GLY A 154 7.74 -3.18 -2.24
CA GLY A 154 6.37 -2.68 -2.41
C GLY A 154 6.02 -2.42 -3.88
N SER A 155 6.99 -2.08 -4.72
CA SER A 155 6.84 -1.94 -6.17
C SER A 155 6.55 -3.27 -6.86
N ASP A 156 7.21 -4.35 -6.43
CA ASP A 156 6.96 -5.69 -6.95
C ASP A 156 5.57 -6.20 -6.58
N ILE A 157 5.15 -5.95 -5.34
CA ILE A 157 3.79 -6.30 -4.89
C ILE A 157 2.76 -5.53 -5.73
N ARG A 158 2.91 -4.21 -5.92
CA ARG A 158 2.02 -3.42 -6.77
C ARG A 158 1.96 -3.95 -8.21
N LYS A 159 3.11 -4.28 -8.79
CA LYS A 159 3.20 -4.85 -10.14
C LYS A 159 2.49 -6.20 -10.23
N ARG A 160 2.69 -7.10 -9.24
CA ARG A 160 2.02 -8.41 -9.18
C ARG A 160 0.50 -8.27 -9.08
N ILE A 161 -0.01 -7.41 -8.20
CA ILE A 161 -1.45 -7.13 -8.08
C ILE A 161 -2.01 -6.67 -9.43
N ARG A 162 -1.41 -5.65 -10.04
CA ARG A 162 -1.89 -5.08 -11.31
C ARG A 162 -1.86 -6.05 -12.48
N THR A 163 -0.89 -6.98 -12.49
CA THR A 163 -0.76 -7.98 -13.56
C THR A 163 -1.46 -9.31 -13.25
N GLY A 164 -2.08 -9.44 -12.09
CA GLY A 164 -2.73 -10.67 -11.64
C GLY A 164 -1.76 -11.81 -11.33
N ARG A 165 -0.47 -11.50 -11.12
CA ARG A 165 0.52 -12.50 -10.71
C ARG A 165 0.34 -12.87 -9.25
N ARG A 166 0.57 -14.14 -8.92
CA ARG A 166 0.50 -14.62 -7.53
C ARG A 166 1.49 -13.89 -6.65
N ILE A 167 1.02 -13.45 -5.48
CA ILE A 167 1.86 -12.97 -4.38
C ILE A 167 2.15 -14.17 -3.49
N PRO A 168 3.41 -14.44 -3.15
CA PRO A 168 3.75 -15.52 -2.23
C PRO A 168 3.14 -15.29 -0.84
N GLU A 169 2.77 -16.36 -0.16
CA GLU A 169 2.11 -16.30 1.16
C GLU A 169 3.02 -15.69 2.24
N TRP A 170 4.32 -15.88 2.11
CA TRP A 170 5.28 -15.26 3.01
C TRP A 170 5.35 -13.73 2.87
N ALA A 171 4.99 -13.14 1.72
CA ALA A 171 5.18 -11.71 1.46
C ALA A 171 4.13 -10.81 2.14
N THR A 172 2.91 -11.32 2.36
CA THR A 172 1.84 -10.60 3.06
C THR A 172 0.67 -11.56 3.37
N PHE A 173 -0.23 -11.12 4.24
CA PHE A 173 -1.40 -11.91 4.64
C PHE A 173 -2.41 -12.10 3.50
N PRO A 174 -3.06 -13.26 3.39
CA PRO A 174 -4.03 -13.57 2.32
C PRO A 174 -5.16 -12.52 2.24
N GLU A 175 -5.68 -12.05 3.37
CA GLU A 175 -6.76 -11.08 3.45
C GLU A 175 -6.35 -9.71 2.87
N VAL A 176 -5.06 -9.36 3.01
CA VAL A 176 -4.50 -8.15 2.41
C VAL A 176 -4.43 -8.30 0.90
N VAL A 177 -4.03 -9.48 0.40
CA VAL A 177 -4.00 -9.77 -1.05
C VAL A 177 -5.41 -9.69 -1.65
N GLU A 178 -6.40 -10.28 -0.99
CA GLU A 178 -7.80 -10.21 -1.42
C GLU A 178 -8.31 -8.77 -1.51
N GLU A 179 -8.03 -7.95 -0.48
CA GLU A 179 -8.44 -6.55 -0.44
C GLU A 179 -7.78 -5.73 -1.57
N LEU A 180 -6.49 -5.96 -1.82
CA LEU A 180 -5.76 -5.34 -2.92
C LEU A 180 -6.30 -5.77 -4.30
N GLN A 181 -6.64 -7.05 -4.47
CA GLN A 181 -7.19 -7.56 -5.73
C GLN A 181 -8.61 -7.06 -6.01
N LYS A 182 -9.43 -6.84 -4.96
CA LYS A 182 -10.75 -6.20 -5.09
C LYS A 182 -10.63 -4.77 -5.58
N ALA A 183 -9.70 -4.00 -4.98
CA ALA A 183 -9.52 -2.59 -5.33
C ALA A 183 -8.80 -2.41 -6.69
N TYR A 184 -7.87 -3.30 -7.00
CA TYR A 184 -7.03 -3.24 -8.22
C TYR A 184 -7.12 -4.56 -8.99
N PRO A 185 -8.26 -4.88 -9.57
CA PRO A 185 -8.44 -6.12 -10.33
C PRO A 185 -7.49 -6.16 -11.54
N PRO A 186 -6.97 -7.34 -11.89
CA PRO A 186 -6.11 -7.49 -13.07
C PRO A 186 -6.87 -7.12 -14.35
N PRO A 187 -6.19 -6.75 -15.45
CA PRO A 187 -6.82 -6.24 -16.67
C PRO A 187 -7.96 -7.13 -17.21
N ARG A 188 -7.83 -8.44 -17.07
CA ARG A 188 -8.88 -9.39 -17.46
C ARG A 188 -10.18 -9.28 -16.66
N ARG A 189 -10.13 -8.69 -15.46
CA ARG A 189 -11.29 -8.47 -14.57
C ARG A 189 -11.74 -7.02 -14.52
N GLN A 190 -11.01 -6.12 -15.20
CA GLN A 190 -11.41 -4.71 -15.28
C GLN A 190 -12.54 -4.54 -16.28
N GLY A 191 -13.44 -3.59 -16.01
CA GLY A 191 -14.40 -3.11 -16.98
C GLY A 191 -13.67 -2.38 -18.13
N PHE A 192 -14.27 -2.38 -19.31
CA PHE A 192 -13.79 -1.60 -20.44
C PHE A 192 -14.97 -0.96 -21.15
N THR A 193 -14.70 0.11 -21.88
CA THR A 193 -15.68 0.81 -22.70
C THR A 193 -15.29 0.70 -24.17
N VAL A 194 -16.25 0.29 -25.00
CA VAL A 194 -16.11 0.39 -26.46
C VAL A 194 -16.80 1.67 -26.89
N PHE A 195 -16.04 2.64 -27.40
CA PHE A 195 -16.56 3.90 -27.87
C PHE A 195 -16.59 3.91 -29.39
N LEU A 196 -17.81 4.05 -29.97
CA LEU A 196 -18.00 4.10 -31.42
C LEU A 196 -18.18 5.55 -31.85
N THR A 197 -17.35 6.03 -32.77
CA THR A 197 -17.39 7.38 -33.34
C THR A 197 -17.61 7.34 -34.85
N GLY A 198 -18.14 8.42 -35.41
CA GLY A 198 -18.40 8.56 -36.86
C GLY A 198 -19.60 9.47 -37.14
N LEU A 199 -19.81 9.81 -38.40
CA LEU A 199 -20.88 10.67 -38.86
C LEU A 199 -22.28 10.06 -38.63
N SER A 200 -23.32 10.89 -38.65
CA SER A 200 -24.70 10.43 -38.61
C SER A 200 -24.96 9.46 -39.76
N GLY A 201 -25.70 8.40 -39.54
CA GLY A 201 -26.00 7.38 -40.55
C GLY A 201 -24.86 6.39 -40.85
N SER A 202 -23.67 6.48 -40.21
CA SER A 202 -22.53 5.59 -40.49
C SER A 202 -22.65 4.17 -39.93
N GLY A 203 -23.79 3.79 -39.37
CA GLY A 203 -24.05 2.43 -38.87
C GLY A 203 -23.59 2.19 -37.44
N LYS A 204 -23.18 3.23 -36.67
CA LYS A 204 -22.70 3.08 -35.28
C LYS A 204 -23.65 2.31 -34.37
N SER A 205 -24.92 2.71 -34.34
CA SER A 205 -25.92 2.06 -33.47
C SER A 205 -26.19 0.62 -33.89
N THR A 206 -26.09 0.29 -35.16
CA THR A 206 -26.22 -1.10 -35.65
C THR A 206 -25.07 -1.95 -35.18
N ILE A 207 -23.83 -1.46 -35.33
CA ILE A 207 -22.63 -2.17 -34.84
C ILE A 207 -22.67 -2.27 -33.33
N ALA A 208 -23.05 -1.21 -32.59
CA ALA A 208 -23.18 -1.23 -31.16
C ALA A 208 -24.13 -2.32 -30.64
N LYS A 209 -25.31 -2.46 -31.30
CA LYS A 209 -26.30 -3.50 -30.95
C LYS A 209 -25.75 -4.91 -31.20
N ILE A 210 -25.02 -5.12 -32.28
CA ILE A 210 -24.41 -6.42 -32.60
C ILE A 210 -23.36 -6.78 -31.54
N ILE A 211 -22.46 -5.84 -31.20
CA ILE A 211 -21.44 -6.03 -30.17
C ILE A 211 -22.10 -6.27 -28.82
N TYR A 212 -23.12 -5.51 -28.46
CA TYR A 212 -23.89 -5.68 -27.23
C TYR A 212 -24.48 -7.10 -27.12
N ALA A 213 -25.16 -7.58 -28.16
CA ALA A 213 -25.72 -8.93 -28.20
C ALA A 213 -24.62 -10.00 -27.99
N ARG A 214 -23.48 -9.84 -28.67
CA ARG A 214 -22.34 -10.76 -28.51
C ARG A 214 -21.77 -10.79 -27.10
N PHE A 215 -21.63 -9.64 -26.45
CA PHE A 215 -21.19 -9.61 -25.05
C PHE A 215 -22.21 -10.22 -24.09
N LEU A 216 -23.51 -10.09 -24.34
CA LEU A 216 -24.53 -10.76 -23.56
C LEU A 216 -24.48 -12.30 -23.75
N GLU A 217 -24.24 -12.79 -24.97
CA GLU A 217 -24.06 -14.22 -25.25
C GLU A 217 -22.86 -14.81 -24.52
N ILE A 218 -21.75 -14.08 -24.40
CA ILE A 218 -20.55 -14.50 -23.66
C ILE A 218 -20.86 -14.66 -22.15
N GLY A 219 -21.71 -13.77 -21.59
CA GLY A 219 -22.21 -13.90 -20.22
C GLY A 219 -21.20 -13.65 -19.10
N ASP A 220 -19.97 -13.26 -19.42
CA ASP A 220 -18.85 -13.14 -18.47
C ASP A 220 -18.99 -11.96 -17.49
N ARG A 221 -19.77 -10.92 -17.90
CA ARG A 221 -19.90 -9.68 -17.12
C ARG A 221 -21.12 -8.88 -17.54
N PRO A 222 -21.63 -7.99 -16.65
CA PRO A 222 -22.69 -7.05 -17.02
C PRO A 222 -22.28 -6.15 -18.19
N VAL A 223 -23.18 -5.92 -19.12
CA VAL A 223 -22.97 -5.06 -20.28
C VAL A 223 -24.04 -3.99 -20.30
N THR A 224 -23.65 -2.73 -20.54
CA THR A 224 -24.56 -1.61 -20.70
C THR A 224 -24.35 -0.97 -22.06
N LEU A 225 -25.40 -0.82 -22.83
CA LEU A 225 -25.41 -0.06 -24.08
C LEU A 225 -25.84 1.38 -23.80
N LEU A 226 -24.95 2.35 -24.04
CA LEU A 226 -25.27 3.76 -23.98
C LEU A 226 -25.40 4.32 -25.39
N ASP A 227 -26.65 4.59 -25.84
CA ASP A 227 -26.90 5.26 -27.07
C ASP A 227 -26.93 6.77 -26.82
N GLY A 228 -26.13 7.54 -27.59
CA GLY A 228 -25.99 8.98 -27.41
C GLY A 228 -27.31 9.76 -27.64
N ASP A 229 -28.21 9.26 -28.46
CA ASP A 229 -29.50 9.90 -28.69
C ASP A 229 -30.43 9.70 -27.49
N ILE A 230 -30.44 8.49 -26.91
CA ILE A 230 -31.19 8.18 -25.67
C ILE A 230 -30.62 8.95 -24.48
N VAL A 231 -29.28 9.02 -24.36
CA VAL A 231 -28.63 9.77 -23.28
C VAL A 231 -28.97 11.26 -23.37
N ARG A 232 -28.94 11.86 -24.55
CA ARG A 232 -29.33 13.27 -24.73
C ARG A 232 -30.80 13.53 -24.39
N GLN A 233 -31.68 12.63 -24.76
CA GLN A 233 -33.11 12.78 -24.44
C GLN A 233 -33.40 12.75 -22.93
N ASN A 234 -32.66 11.94 -22.17
CA ASN A 234 -32.96 11.71 -20.77
C ASN A 234 -32.09 12.51 -19.78
N LEU A 235 -30.88 12.94 -20.20
CA LEU A 235 -29.92 13.63 -19.30
C LEU A 235 -29.58 15.07 -19.75
N SER A 236 -29.91 15.47 -20.97
CA SER A 236 -29.51 16.77 -21.50
C SER A 236 -30.64 17.42 -22.35
N SER A 237 -31.89 17.14 -22.02
CA SER A 237 -33.04 17.73 -22.73
C SER A 237 -33.19 19.25 -22.51
N GLU A 238 -32.39 19.83 -21.61
CA GLU A 238 -32.40 21.25 -21.26
C GLU A 238 -31.20 22.04 -21.84
N LEU A 239 -30.38 21.44 -22.70
CA LEU A 239 -29.25 22.12 -23.38
C LEU A 239 -29.50 22.31 -24.84
#